data_4c79d81d32ce90530aef1a83d70edf0c
#
_entry.id   4c79d81d32ce90530aef1a83d70edf0c
#
_cell.length_a   1.000
_cell.length_b   1.000
_cell.length_c   1.000
_cell.angle_alpha   90.00
_cell.angle_beta   90.00
_cell.angle_gamma   90.00
#
_symmetry.space_group_name_H-M   'P 1'
#
loop_
_entity.id
_entity.type
_entity.pdbx_description
1 polymer ?
#
loop_
_entity_poly.entity_id
_entity_poly.type
_entity_poly.pdbx_seq_one_letter_code
_entity_poly.pdbx_strand_id
1 'polypeptide(L)'
;MDVFSHWLWGVLVTRKDVNWKVSGPMSVLPDLLAFIPSAIYSFAYGLERTSVDETTLTSDFPAIAWNIYQFSHSAVIVTLCLLLSWWLFTRFSDSRFEANFNERVRGNPLKLAFLLWAPWYVHIALDIPTHTLQFFPTPVFHPLSDAMFDGVRWSTPIVWFSNVGALAFLWWYVLRKDRLQAVTQAE
;
A
#
# COMPACT_ATOMS: atom_id res chain seq x y z
N MET A 1 3.34 -7.51 3.48
CA MET A 1 4.80 -7.16 3.60
C MET A 1 4.98 -6.26 4.81
N ASP A 2 6.23 -5.83 5.20
CA ASP A 2 6.37 -4.85 6.28
C ASP A 2 5.97 -3.42 5.85
N VAL A 3 5.53 -2.60 6.81
CA VAL A 3 5.00 -1.26 6.56
C VAL A 3 6.00 -0.32 5.88
N PHE A 4 7.31 -0.44 6.21
CA PHE A 4 8.35 0.39 5.59
C PHE A 4 8.57 0.01 4.12
N SER A 5 8.53 -1.28 3.81
CA SER A 5 8.62 -1.76 2.43
C SER A 5 7.45 -1.25 1.60
N HIS A 6 6.22 -1.30 2.11
CA HIS A 6 5.05 -0.74 1.42
C HIS A 6 5.21 0.76 1.16
N TRP A 7 5.65 1.52 2.16
CA TRP A 7 5.94 2.95 1.98
C TRP A 7 6.93 3.20 0.85
N LEU A 8 8.07 2.50 0.88
CA LEU A 8 9.14 2.70 -0.09
C LEU A 8 8.74 2.28 -1.50
N TRP A 9 8.00 1.17 -1.64
CA TRP A 9 7.48 0.72 -2.94
C TRP A 9 6.46 1.69 -3.52
N GLY A 10 5.48 2.13 -2.74
CA GLY A 10 4.46 3.04 -3.22
C GLY A 10 5.04 4.40 -3.64
N VAL A 11 5.98 4.94 -2.84
CA VAL A 11 6.69 6.17 -3.22
C VAL A 11 7.54 5.95 -4.47
N LEU A 12 8.29 4.84 -4.56
CA LEU A 12 9.15 4.53 -5.71
C LEU A 12 8.36 4.50 -7.02
N VAL A 13 7.23 3.79 -7.02
CA VAL A 13 6.40 3.60 -8.23
C VAL A 13 5.75 4.91 -8.68
N THR A 14 5.32 5.74 -7.74
CA THR A 14 4.57 6.97 -8.04
C THR A 14 5.39 8.26 -8.00
N ARG A 15 6.70 8.19 -7.67
CA ARG A 15 7.58 9.34 -7.36
C ARG A 15 7.61 10.47 -8.38
N LYS A 16 7.34 10.17 -9.66
CA LYS A 16 7.34 11.17 -10.73
C LYS A 16 6.02 11.93 -10.86
N ASP A 17 4.96 11.36 -10.35
CA ASP A 17 3.60 11.85 -10.57
C ASP A 17 2.89 12.26 -9.28
N VAL A 18 3.31 11.72 -8.13
CA VAL A 18 2.67 11.98 -6.82
C VAL A 18 3.70 12.36 -5.77
N ASN A 19 3.40 13.37 -4.99
CA ASN A 19 4.22 13.76 -3.84
C ASN A 19 4.27 12.62 -2.81
N TRP A 20 5.44 12.31 -2.27
CA TRP A 20 5.63 11.26 -1.27
C TRP A 20 4.76 11.45 -0.01
N LYS A 21 4.38 12.71 0.33
CA LYS A 21 3.46 13.04 1.43
C LYS A 21 2.04 12.51 1.21
N VAL A 22 1.70 12.15 -0.02
CA VAL A 22 0.43 11.51 -0.39
C VAL A 22 0.67 10.02 -0.63
N SER A 23 1.63 9.68 -1.49
CA SER A 23 1.84 8.27 -1.88
C SER A 23 2.32 7.39 -0.74
N GLY A 24 3.18 7.89 0.14
CA GLY A 24 3.66 7.15 1.31
C GLY A 24 2.51 6.74 2.24
N PRO A 25 1.75 7.68 2.80
CA PRO A 25 0.58 7.36 3.62
C PRO A 25 -0.42 6.43 2.91
N MET A 26 -0.74 6.68 1.64
CA MET A 26 -1.65 5.82 0.87
C MET A 26 -1.13 4.38 0.70
N SER A 27 0.20 4.20 0.70
CA SER A 27 0.82 2.87 0.60
C SER A 27 0.70 2.04 1.88
N VAL A 28 0.63 2.67 3.05
CA VAL A 28 0.61 1.98 4.35
C VAL A 28 -0.75 1.99 5.02
N LEU A 29 -1.65 2.81 4.49
CA LEU A 29 -2.99 2.96 5.06
C LEU A 29 -3.80 1.64 5.09
N PRO A 30 -3.69 0.69 4.12
CA PRO A 30 -4.34 -0.61 4.23
C PRO A 30 -4.05 -1.34 5.54
N ASP A 31 -2.76 -1.43 5.90
CA ASP A 31 -2.31 -2.05 7.14
C ASP A 31 -2.74 -1.25 8.38
N LEU A 32 -2.55 0.06 8.34
CA LEU A 32 -2.87 0.92 9.48
C LEU A 32 -4.37 0.86 9.82
N LEU A 33 -5.24 0.78 8.82
CA LEU A 33 -6.69 0.63 9.03
C LEU A 33 -7.04 -0.69 9.72
N ALA A 34 -6.35 -1.79 9.42
CA ALA A 34 -6.61 -3.08 10.03
C ALA A 34 -5.97 -3.20 11.43
N PHE A 35 -4.70 -2.82 11.56
CA PHE A 35 -3.92 -3.13 12.74
C PHE A 35 -3.98 -2.07 13.84
N ILE A 36 -4.20 -0.78 13.55
CA ILE A 36 -4.37 0.25 14.59
C ILE A 36 -5.64 -0.01 15.42
N PRO A 37 -6.84 -0.21 14.83
CA PRO A 37 -8.03 -0.55 15.60
C PRO A 37 -7.87 -1.85 16.40
N SER A 38 -7.20 -2.86 15.84
CA SER A 38 -6.90 -4.11 16.53
C SER A 38 -5.99 -3.89 17.75
N ALA A 39 -4.95 -3.09 17.62
CA ALA A 39 -4.06 -2.74 18.72
C ALA A 39 -4.78 -1.96 19.82
N ILE A 40 -5.63 -1.00 19.46
CA ILE A 40 -6.46 -0.24 20.41
C ILE A 40 -7.42 -1.18 21.14
N TYR A 41 -8.07 -2.10 20.41
CA TYR A 41 -8.94 -3.11 20.97
C TYR A 41 -8.21 -3.99 22.00
N SER A 42 -7.04 -4.55 21.61
CA SER A 42 -6.22 -5.36 22.52
C SER A 42 -5.84 -4.60 23.79
N PHE A 43 -5.41 -3.35 23.65
CA PHE A 43 -5.06 -2.50 24.80
C PHE A 43 -6.27 -2.24 25.71
N ALA A 44 -7.43 -1.89 25.13
CA ALA A 44 -8.64 -1.55 25.90
C ALA A 44 -9.20 -2.75 26.68
N TYR A 45 -9.01 -3.97 26.16
CA TYR A 45 -9.50 -5.21 26.81
C TYR A 45 -8.42 -5.98 27.56
N GLY A 46 -7.22 -5.42 27.70
CA GLY A 46 -6.12 -6.05 28.44
C GLY A 46 -5.62 -7.36 27.82
N LEU A 47 -5.76 -7.51 26.50
CA LEU A 47 -5.28 -8.68 25.77
C LEU A 47 -3.76 -8.60 25.60
N GLU A 48 -3.10 -9.75 25.69
CA GLU A 48 -1.67 -9.81 25.39
C GLU A 48 -1.39 -9.40 23.94
N ARG A 49 -0.29 -8.68 23.73
CA ARG A 49 0.14 -8.30 22.39
C ARG A 49 0.65 -9.52 21.65
N THR A 50 0.04 -9.84 20.53
CA THR A 50 0.51 -10.92 19.63
C THR A 50 1.93 -10.62 19.15
N SER A 51 2.87 -11.48 19.49
CA SER A 51 4.22 -11.47 18.93
C SER A 51 4.20 -12.18 17.58
N VAL A 52 4.62 -11.50 16.52
CA VAL A 52 4.58 -12.07 15.17
C VAL A 52 5.85 -12.86 14.91
N ASP A 53 5.69 -14.17 14.70
CA ASP A 53 6.74 -15.10 14.29
C ASP A 53 6.29 -16.00 13.13
N GLU A 54 7.06 -17.01 12.76
CA GLU A 54 6.76 -17.90 11.65
C GLU A 54 5.53 -18.79 11.88
N THR A 55 5.12 -18.98 13.14
CA THR A 55 3.98 -19.83 13.53
C THR A 55 2.68 -19.04 13.75
N THR A 56 2.75 -17.73 13.84
CA THR A 56 1.62 -16.85 14.12
C THR A 56 0.54 -16.99 13.05
N LEU A 57 -0.71 -17.13 13.48
CA LEU A 57 -1.89 -17.27 12.62
C LEU A 57 -2.73 -15.98 12.60
N THR A 58 -3.58 -15.82 11.59
CA THR A 58 -4.58 -14.74 11.57
C THR A 58 -5.50 -14.78 12.79
N SER A 59 -5.84 -15.99 13.27
CA SER A 59 -6.69 -16.21 14.45
C SER A 59 -6.08 -15.75 15.77
N ASP A 60 -4.77 -15.50 15.82
CA ASP A 60 -4.09 -15.03 17.04
C ASP A 60 -4.30 -13.52 17.26
N PHE A 61 -4.90 -12.85 16.27
CA PHE A 61 -5.28 -11.44 16.36
C PHE A 61 -6.77 -11.29 16.70
N PRO A 62 -7.19 -10.19 17.34
CA PRO A 62 -8.59 -9.86 17.47
C PRO A 62 -9.32 -9.89 16.13
N ALA A 63 -10.53 -10.43 16.09
CA ALA A 63 -11.31 -10.56 14.87
C ALA A 63 -11.49 -9.25 14.09
N ILE A 64 -11.44 -8.10 14.79
CA ILE A 64 -11.52 -6.78 14.16
C ILE A 64 -10.37 -6.56 13.16
N ALA A 65 -9.17 -7.13 13.40
CA ALA A 65 -8.05 -7.01 12.47
C ALA A 65 -8.44 -7.64 11.12
N TRP A 66 -8.88 -8.89 11.13
CA TRP A 66 -9.29 -9.61 9.92
C TRP A 66 -10.49 -8.95 9.24
N ASN A 67 -11.50 -8.56 10.01
CA ASN A 67 -12.71 -7.95 9.45
C ASN A 67 -12.40 -6.67 8.67
N ILE A 68 -11.49 -5.82 9.16
CA ILE A 68 -11.10 -4.61 8.45
C ILE A 68 -10.12 -4.92 7.32
N TYR A 69 -9.21 -5.89 7.54
CA TYR A 69 -8.22 -6.31 6.55
C TYR A 69 -8.89 -6.75 5.24
N GLN A 70 -9.99 -7.49 5.31
CA GLN A 70 -10.73 -7.93 4.13
C GLN A 70 -11.18 -6.77 3.22
N PHE A 71 -11.58 -5.64 3.81
CA PHE A 71 -11.97 -4.45 3.05
C PHE A 71 -10.76 -3.65 2.57
N SER A 72 -9.78 -3.45 3.42
CA SER A 72 -8.61 -2.62 3.09
C SER A 72 -7.68 -3.29 2.08
N HIS A 73 -7.67 -4.63 1.98
CA HIS A 73 -6.83 -5.38 1.03
C HIS A 73 -7.60 -5.92 -0.18
N SER A 74 -8.81 -5.40 -0.41
CA SER A 74 -9.63 -5.76 -1.57
C SER A 74 -9.41 -4.81 -2.73
N ALA A 75 -8.98 -5.33 -3.89
CA ALA A 75 -8.88 -4.54 -5.12
C ALA A 75 -10.28 -4.07 -5.61
N VAL A 76 -11.35 -4.82 -5.30
CA VAL A 76 -12.73 -4.44 -5.62
C VAL A 76 -13.11 -3.18 -4.86
N ILE A 77 -12.88 -3.15 -3.55
CA ILE A 77 -13.17 -1.99 -2.70
C ILE A 77 -12.35 -0.78 -3.12
N VAL A 78 -11.04 -0.97 -3.37
CA VAL A 78 -10.16 0.11 -3.85
C VAL A 78 -10.63 0.66 -5.20
N THR A 79 -11.12 -0.21 -6.10
CA THR A 79 -11.70 0.24 -7.38
C THR A 79 -12.95 1.09 -7.16
N LEU A 80 -13.83 0.70 -6.24
CA LEU A 80 -14.99 1.52 -5.90
C LEU A 80 -14.58 2.88 -5.31
N CYS A 81 -13.58 2.91 -4.44
CA CYS A 81 -13.02 4.14 -3.90
C CYS A 81 -12.38 5.01 -5.00
N LEU A 82 -11.69 4.40 -5.97
CA LEU A 82 -11.14 5.10 -7.14
C LEU A 82 -12.26 5.73 -7.97
N LEU A 83 -13.32 4.99 -8.29
CA LEU A 83 -14.46 5.50 -9.06
C LEU A 83 -15.19 6.64 -8.32
N LEU A 84 -15.37 6.51 -7.00
CA LEU A 84 -15.91 7.57 -6.17
C LEU A 84 -15.01 8.80 -6.19
N SER A 85 -13.71 8.64 -6.04
CA SER A 85 -12.73 9.74 -6.10
C SER A 85 -12.73 10.41 -7.46
N TRP A 86 -12.80 9.64 -8.55
CA TRP A 86 -12.95 10.18 -9.89
C TRP A 86 -14.22 11.04 -10.02
N TRP A 87 -15.37 10.55 -9.55
CA TRP A 87 -16.62 11.31 -9.55
C TRP A 87 -16.51 12.59 -8.72
N LEU A 88 -15.93 12.53 -7.53
CA LEU A 88 -15.69 13.68 -6.66
C LEU A 88 -14.80 14.74 -7.35
N PHE A 89 -13.69 14.32 -7.97
CA PHE A 89 -12.78 15.23 -8.66
C PHE A 89 -13.39 15.85 -9.92
N THR A 90 -14.39 15.22 -10.55
CA THR A 90 -15.15 15.84 -11.63
C THR A 90 -16.09 16.95 -11.15
N ARG A 91 -16.47 16.94 -9.88
CA ARG A 91 -17.42 17.88 -9.27
C ARG A 91 -16.74 18.95 -8.43
N PHE A 92 -15.66 18.59 -7.78
CA PHE A 92 -14.96 19.42 -6.79
C PHE A 92 -13.47 19.42 -7.11
N SER A 93 -13.03 20.42 -7.89
CA SER A 93 -11.59 20.62 -8.13
C SER A 93 -10.99 21.46 -6.99
N ASP A 94 -9.93 20.96 -6.39
CA ASP A 94 -9.14 21.68 -5.39
C ASP A 94 -7.68 21.79 -5.86
N SER A 95 -7.31 23.01 -6.24
CA SER A 95 -5.94 23.29 -6.71
C SER A 95 -4.86 22.99 -5.67
N ARG A 96 -5.16 23.08 -4.36
CA ARG A 96 -4.21 22.74 -3.29
C ARG A 96 -3.98 21.24 -3.22
N PHE A 97 -5.02 20.45 -3.42
CA PHE A 97 -4.88 19.00 -3.50
C PHE A 97 -4.13 18.60 -4.77
N GLU A 98 -4.50 19.15 -5.91
CA GLU A 98 -3.84 18.89 -7.19
C GLU A 98 -2.35 19.28 -7.20
N ALA A 99 -1.93 20.24 -6.37
CA ALA A 99 -0.52 20.61 -6.22
C ALA A 99 0.38 19.46 -5.74
N ASN A 100 -0.19 18.39 -5.16
CA ASN A 100 0.56 17.18 -4.79
C ASN A 100 0.84 16.25 -5.98
N PHE A 101 0.34 16.54 -7.16
CA PHE A 101 0.51 15.75 -8.37
C PHE A 101 1.33 16.50 -9.41
N ASN A 102 1.96 15.76 -10.34
CA ASN A 102 2.67 16.35 -11.46
C ASN A 102 1.74 17.22 -12.32
N GLU A 103 2.25 18.34 -12.83
CA GLU A 103 1.46 19.32 -13.64
C GLU A 103 0.76 18.67 -14.84
N ARG A 104 1.41 17.69 -15.49
CA ARG A 104 0.85 16.99 -16.66
C ARG A 104 -0.40 16.17 -16.36
N VAL A 105 -0.76 15.94 -15.10
CA VAL A 105 -1.95 15.18 -14.70
C VAL A 105 -3.00 16.05 -14.00
N ARG A 106 -2.64 17.27 -13.59
CA ARG A 106 -3.56 18.23 -13.00
C ARG A 106 -4.68 18.55 -13.97
N GLY A 107 -5.87 18.80 -13.46
CA GLY A 107 -7.07 19.03 -14.26
C GLY A 107 -7.62 17.80 -14.98
N ASN A 108 -7.05 16.61 -14.75
CA ASN A 108 -7.59 15.35 -15.26
C ASN A 108 -8.09 14.48 -14.10
N PRO A 109 -9.41 14.51 -13.78
CA PRO A 109 -9.97 13.83 -12.62
C PRO A 109 -9.71 12.34 -12.57
N LEU A 110 -9.73 11.64 -13.73
CA LEU A 110 -9.50 10.19 -13.80
C LEU A 110 -8.04 9.86 -13.48
N LYS A 111 -7.09 10.63 -14.04
CA LYS A 111 -5.66 10.41 -13.75
C LYS A 111 -5.33 10.74 -12.29
N LEU A 112 -5.90 11.79 -11.73
CA LEU A 112 -5.74 12.14 -10.31
C LEU A 112 -6.26 11.02 -9.41
N ALA A 113 -7.46 10.49 -9.69
CA ALA A 113 -8.04 9.39 -8.94
C ALA A 113 -7.16 8.12 -9.06
N PHE A 114 -6.74 7.76 -10.27
CA PHE A 114 -5.87 6.61 -10.48
C PHE A 114 -4.55 6.74 -9.71
N LEU A 115 -3.88 7.88 -9.80
CA LEU A 115 -2.61 8.11 -9.13
C LEU A 115 -2.74 8.22 -7.61
N LEU A 116 -3.87 8.69 -7.09
CA LEU A 116 -4.16 8.67 -5.65
C LEU A 116 -4.21 7.25 -5.11
N TRP A 117 -4.86 6.33 -5.83
CA TRP A 117 -5.06 4.94 -5.40
C TRP A 117 -3.96 3.98 -5.88
N ALA A 118 -3.08 4.38 -6.80
CA ALA A 118 -2.00 3.55 -7.30
C ALA A 118 -1.09 2.98 -6.18
N PRO A 119 -0.67 3.74 -5.15
CA PRO A 119 0.12 3.19 -4.04
C PRO A 119 -0.60 2.08 -3.28
N TRP A 120 -1.92 2.18 -3.14
CA TRP A 120 -2.74 1.15 -2.49
C TRP A 120 -2.83 -0.13 -3.33
N TYR A 121 -2.97 -0.01 -4.65
CA TYR A 121 -2.89 -1.18 -5.54
C TYR A 121 -1.51 -1.85 -5.50
N VAL A 122 -0.43 -1.05 -5.43
CA VAL A 122 0.93 -1.58 -5.26
C VAL A 122 1.04 -2.37 -3.94
N HIS A 123 0.48 -1.86 -2.84
CA HIS A 123 0.41 -2.56 -1.57
C HIS A 123 -0.25 -3.93 -1.72
N ILE A 124 -1.49 -3.98 -2.23
CA ILE A 124 -2.23 -5.24 -2.43
C ILE A 124 -1.45 -6.20 -3.34
N ALA A 125 -0.87 -5.70 -4.44
CA ALA A 125 -0.12 -6.53 -5.37
C ALA A 125 1.14 -7.16 -4.75
N LEU A 126 1.79 -6.48 -3.82
CA LEU A 126 2.93 -7.00 -3.08
C LEU A 126 2.52 -8.02 -2.01
N ASP A 127 1.34 -7.86 -1.42
CA ASP A 127 0.85 -8.76 -0.39
C ASP A 127 0.37 -10.12 -0.94
N ILE A 128 -0.14 -10.16 -2.17
CA ILE A 128 -0.56 -11.41 -2.80
C ILE A 128 0.51 -12.51 -2.70
N PRO A 129 1.76 -12.31 -3.17
CA PRO A 129 2.79 -13.33 -3.08
C PRO A 129 3.49 -13.43 -1.72
N THR A 130 3.29 -12.48 -0.81
CA THR A 130 4.05 -12.38 0.44
C THR A 130 3.23 -12.70 1.70
N HIS A 131 1.98 -13.12 1.53
CA HIS A 131 1.11 -13.62 2.59
C HIS A 131 0.68 -15.06 2.31
N THR A 132 0.43 -15.84 3.38
CA THR A 132 0.01 -17.24 3.29
C THR A 132 -1.46 -17.38 3.65
N LEU A 133 -2.09 -18.50 3.27
CA LEU A 133 -3.48 -18.79 3.67
C LEU A 133 -3.69 -18.82 5.20
N GLN A 134 -2.62 -19.08 5.96
CA GLN A 134 -2.67 -19.13 7.42
C GLN A 134 -2.48 -17.75 8.09
N PHE A 135 -1.82 -16.81 7.40
CA PHE A 135 -1.46 -15.51 7.97
C PHE A 135 -1.87 -14.38 7.04
N PHE A 136 -2.99 -13.77 7.33
CA PHE A 136 -3.59 -12.63 6.60
C PHE A 136 -3.57 -12.81 5.08
N PRO A 137 -4.16 -13.88 4.54
CA PRO A 137 -4.24 -14.07 3.09
C PRO A 137 -4.92 -12.87 2.43
N THR A 138 -4.37 -12.40 1.30
CA THR A 138 -4.85 -11.17 0.65
C THR A 138 -6.19 -11.41 -0.06
N PRO A 139 -7.31 -10.81 0.39
CA PRO A 139 -8.66 -11.05 -0.13
C PRO A 139 -8.97 -10.15 -1.33
N VAL A 140 -8.22 -10.32 -2.42
CA VAL A 140 -8.20 -9.43 -3.60
C VAL A 140 -9.60 -9.15 -4.14
N PHE A 141 -10.47 -10.15 -4.12
CA PHE A 141 -11.79 -10.10 -4.75
C PHE A 141 -12.96 -9.90 -3.76
N HIS A 142 -12.67 -9.72 -2.48
CA HIS A 142 -13.73 -9.47 -1.48
C HIS A 142 -14.54 -8.21 -1.82
N PRO A 143 -15.85 -8.16 -1.68
CA PRO A 143 -16.77 -9.23 -1.20
C PRO A 143 -17.32 -10.13 -2.32
N LEU A 144 -16.83 -10.03 -3.55
CA LEU A 144 -17.37 -10.77 -4.71
C LEU A 144 -16.96 -12.24 -4.73
N SER A 145 -15.81 -12.56 -4.10
CA SER A 145 -15.29 -13.92 -4.03
C SER A 145 -14.35 -14.07 -2.84
N ASP A 146 -14.36 -15.25 -2.23
CA ASP A 146 -13.45 -15.65 -1.15
C ASP A 146 -12.13 -16.28 -1.69
N ALA A 147 -11.88 -16.19 -2.98
CA ALA A 147 -10.66 -16.71 -3.57
C ALA A 147 -9.42 -15.94 -3.03
N MET A 148 -8.46 -16.69 -2.50
CA MET A 148 -7.23 -16.20 -1.93
C MET A 148 -6.05 -16.99 -2.49
N PHE A 149 -4.87 -16.39 -2.45
CA PHE A 149 -3.63 -16.99 -2.95
C PHE A 149 -2.75 -17.39 -1.78
N ASP A 150 -2.10 -18.55 -1.89
CA ASP A 150 -1.11 -19.01 -0.92
C ASP A 150 0.28 -18.58 -1.39
N GLY A 151 0.82 -17.57 -0.75
CA GLY A 151 2.15 -17.05 -1.04
C GLY A 151 3.20 -17.59 -0.07
N VAL A 152 4.31 -16.85 0.05
CA VAL A 152 5.38 -17.11 1.00
C VAL A 152 5.41 -15.98 2.02
N ARG A 153 5.44 -16.31 3.31
CA ARG A 153 5.42 -15.31 4.38
C ARG A 153 6.54 -14.27 4.20
N TRP A 154 6.19 -13.00 4.24
CA TRP A 154 7.13 -11.88 4.02
C TRP A 154 8.30 -11.86 5.03
N SER A 155 8.11 -12.39 6.25
CA SER A 155 9.14 -12.49 7.28
C SER A 155 10.15 -13.61 7.03
N THR A 156 9.91 -14.50 6.04
CA THR A 156 10.88 -15.50 5.63
C THR A 156 12.17 -14.82 5.14
N PRO A 157 13.36 -15.20 5.64
CA PRO A 157 14.61 -14.48 5.35
C PRO A 157 14.85 -14.23 3.87
N ILE A 158 14.61 -15.23 3.02
CA ILE A 158 14.83 -15.08 1.57
C ILE A 158 13.90 -14.04 0.95
N VAL A 159 12.63 -13.97 1.38
CA VAL A 159 11.66 -12.97 0.87
C VAL A 159 12.07 -11.59 1.37
N TRP A 160 12.38 -11.47 2.66
CA TRP A 160 12.74 -10.19 3.27
C TRP A 160 14.02 -9.61 2.67
N PHE A 161 15.11 -10.40 2.59
CA PHE A 161 16.38 -9.94 2.00
C PHE A 161 16.26 -9.64 0.51
N SER A 162 15.49 -10.42 -0.25
CA SER A 162 15.23 -10.15 -1.66
C SER A 162 14.48 -8.83 -1.85
N ASN A 163 13.47 -8.56 -1.02
CA ASN A 163 12.72 -7.32 -1.02
C ASN A 163 13.61 -6.12 -0.69
N VAL A 164 14.38 -6.19 0.40
CA VAL A 164 15.30 -5.10 0.81
C VAL A 164 16.36 -4.86 -0.26
N GLY A 165 16.93 -5.93 -0.83
CA GLY A 165 17.90 -5.83 -1.92
C GLY A 165 17.32 -5.18 -3.18
N ALA A 166 16.11 -5.59 -3.58
CA ALA A 166 15.40 -4.98 -4.71
C ALA A 166 15.11 -3.49 -4.48
N LEU A 167 14.61 -3.12 -3.30
CA LEU A 167 14.35 -1.73 -2.93
C LEU A 167 15.64 -0.91 -2.94
N ALA A 168 16.71 -1.39 -2.30
CA ALA A 168 17.99 -0.69 -2.25
C ALA A 168 18.56 -0.46 -3.66
N PHE A 169 18.53 -1.50 -4.51
CA PHE A 169 18.99 -1.41 -5.89
C PHE A 169 18.16 -0.43 -6.72
N LEU A 170 16.84 -0.51 -6.65
CA LEU A 170 15.95 0.34 -7.44
C LEU A 170 16.03 1.81 -6.98
N TRP A 171 16.09 2.07 -5.68
CA TRP A 171 16.29 3.42 -5.17
C TRP A 171 17.65 3.99 -5.60
N TRP A 172 18.72 3.22 -5.47
CA TRP A 172 20.04 3.63 -5.97
C TRP A 172 20.00 3.96 -7.47
N TYR A 173 19.40 3.07 -8.28
CA TYR A 173 19.29 3.24 -9.72
C TYR A 173 18.52 4.51 -10.12
N VAL A 174 17.35 4.74 -9.52
CA VAL A 174 16.55 5.92 -9.87
C VAL A 174 17.20 7.21 -9.40
N LEU A 175 17.79 7.25 -8.22
CA LEU A 175 18.49 8.43 -7.70
C LEU A 175 19.73 8.75 -8.56
N ARG A 176 20.47 7.73 -8.99
CA ARG A 176 21.59 7.92 -9.92
C ARG A 176 21.12 8.49 -11.26
N LYS A 177 20.05 7.92 -11.82
CA LYS A 177 19.48 8.39 -13.08
C LYS A 177 19.01 9.85 -12.99
N ASP A 178 18.31 10.21 -11.93
CA ASP A 178 17.81 11.57 -11.72
C ASP A 178 18.98 12.58 -11.59
N ARG A 179 20.08 12.21 -10.90
CA ARG A 179 21.30 13.04 -10.84
C ARG A 179 21.94 13.27 -12.21
N LEU A 180 22.07 12.21 -13.00
CA LEU A 180 22.66 12.32 -14.35
C LEU A 180 21.82 13.22 -15.26
N GLN A 181 20.50 13.12 -15.21
CA GLN A 181 19.59 13.97 -15.97
C GLN A 181 19.68 15.45 -15.54
N ALA A 182 19.84 15.72 -14.25
CA ALA A 182 20.00 17.09 -13.74
C ALA A 182 21.31 17.73 -14.23
N VAL A 183 22.41 16.98 -14.30
CA VAL A 183 23.70 17.48 -14.83
C VAL A 183 23.58 17.81 -16.32
N THR A 184 23.00 16.92 -17.13
CA THR A 184 22.85 17.15 -18.58
C THR A 184 21.94 18.33 -18.94
N GLN A 185 21.01 18.71 -18.04
CA GLN A 185 20.12 19.88 -18.25
C GLN A 185 20.75 21.21 -17.82
N ALA A 186 21.86 21.17 -17.08
CA ALA A 186 22.57 22.34 -16.59
C ALA A 186 23.73 22.79 -17.52
N GLU A 187 24.10 21.97 -18.49
CA GLU A 187 25.04 22.24 -19.59
C GLU A 187 24.31 22.80 -20.82
#